data_47bd993817b9385c859308deb2c513b3
#
_entry.id   47bd993817b9385c859308deb2c513b3
#
_cell.length_a   1.000
_cell.length_b   1.000
_cell.length_c   1.000
_cell.angle_alpha   90.00
_cell.angle_beta   90.00
_cell.angle_gamma   90.00
#
_symmetry.space_group_name_H-M   'P 1'
#
loop_
_entity.id
_entity.type
_entity.pdbx_description
1 polymer ?
#
loop_
_entity_poly.entity_id
_entity_poly.type
_entity_poly.pdbx_seq_one_letter_code
_entity_poly.pdbx_strand_id
1 'polypeptide(L)'
;EEVVLVARQRIHRRFFERGIEVKTWVDPVWTERFENEGCLQYRSVFGGPLQDIENVAFFAYASPRRPCDDLRLPLQAAGLPVTLVGDCKIARDALAATSEGHEAGMAA
;
A
#
# COMPACT_ATOMS: atom_id res chain seq x y z
N GLU A 1 -10.07 -11.61 11.38
CA GLU A 1 -8.74 -12.24 11.17
C GLU A 1 -8.82 -13.44 10.22
N GLU A 2 -9.79 -14.33 10.39
CA GLU A 2 -10.00 -15.52 9.55
C GLU A 2 -10.30 -15.20 8.08
N VAL A 3 -11.11 -14.18 7.82
CA VAL A 3 -11.44 -13.73 6.46
C VAL A 3 -10.22 -13.24 5.70
N VAL A 4 -9.31 -12.54 6.37
CA VAL A 4 -8.05 -12.06 5.78
C VAL A 4 -7.14 -13.24 5.42
N LEU A 5 -7.09 -14.27 6.24
CA LEU A 5 -6.29 -15.47 5.98
C LEU A 5 -6.79 -16.23 4.74
N VAL A 6 -8.09 -16.46 4.63
CA VAL A 6 -8.70 -17.14 3.48
C VAL A 6 -8.49 -16.36 2.17
N ALA A 7 -8.67 -15.04 2.21
CA ALA A 7 -8.42 -14.18 1.05
C ALA A 7 -6.95 -14.25 0.61
N ARG A 8 -6.02 -14.21 1.56
CA ARG A 8 -4.58 -14.35 1.33
C ARG A 8 -4.24 -15.70 0.70
N GLN A 9 -4.79 -16.80 1.22
CA GLN A 9 -4.58 -18.14 0.66
C GLN A 9 -5.09 -18.25 -0.79
N ARG A 10 -6.24 -17.66 -1.11
CA ARG A 10 -6.78 -17.64 -2.48
C ARG A 10 -5.87 -16.89 -3.45
N ILE A 11 -5.29 -15.77 -3.02
CA ILE A 11 -4.35 -14.99 -3.83
C ILE A 11 -3.08 -15.80 -4.08
N HIS A 12 -2.48 -16.40 -3.05
CA HIS A 12 -1.29 -17.22 -3.17
C HIS A 12 -1.52 -18.44 -4.08
N ARG A 13 -2.69 -19.09 -3.98
CA ARG A 13 -3.08 -20.17 -4.88
C ARG A 13 -3.10 -19.73 -6.35
N ARG A 14 -3.69 -18.56 -6.64
CA ARG A 14 -3.69 -17.99 -8.00
C ARG A 14 -2.29 -17.69 -8.53
N PHE A 15 -1.40 -17.21 -7.67
CA PHE A 15 -0.01 -16.97 -8.04
C PHE A 15 0.66 -18.29 -8.43
N PHE A 16 0.49 -19.31 -7.62
CA PHE A 16 1.03 -20.65 -7.90
C PHE A 16 0.46 -21.22 -9.22
N GLU A 17 -0.86 -21.20 -9.40
CA GLU A 17 -1.52 -21.72 -10.61
C GLU A 17 -1.08 -21.00 -11.89
N ARG A 18 -0.66 -19.75 -11.80
CA ARG A 18 -0.18 -18.93 -12.92
C ARG A 18 1.33 -18.87 -13.06
N GLY A 19 2.06 -19.59 -12.24
CA GLY A 19 3.53 -19.56 -12.26
C GLY A 19 4.14 -18.23 -11.87
N ILE A 20 3.41 -17.39 -11.09
CA ILE A 20 3.92 -16.11 -10.61
C ILE A 20 4.83 -16.36 -9.43
N GLU A 21 6.09 -15.95 -9.57
CA GLU A 21 7.07 -16.03 -8.49
C GLU A 21 6.79 -14.99 -7.41
N VAL A 22 6.78 -15.41 -6.17
CA VAL A 22 6.61 -14.52 -5.00
C VAL A 22 7.91 -14.50 -4.21
N LYS A 23 8.56 -13.35 -4.16
CA LYS A 23 9.74 -13.12 -3.31
C LYS A 23 9.29 -12.45 -2.02
N THR A 24 9.58 -13.10 -0.89
CA THR A 24 9.28 -12.57 0.44
C THR A 24 10.55 -12.05 1.11
N TRP A 25 10.40 -11.12 2.05
CA TRP A 25 11.50 -10.56 2.84
C TRP A 25 12.57 -9.88 1.97
N VAL A 26 12.11 -9.17 0.94
CA VAL A 26 12.98 -8.44 0.04
C VAL A 26 12.51 -6.98 -0.10
N ASP A 27 13.49 -6.09 -0.23
CA ASP A 27 13.27 -4.69 -0.55
C ASP A 27 13.75 -4.42 -1.98
N PRO A 28 12.90 -3.85 -2.84
CA PRO A 28 13.35 -3.37 -4.13
C PRO A 28 14.29 -2.17 -3.94
N VAL A 29 15.34 -2.12 -4.73
CA VAL A 29 16.30 -1.03 -4.76
C VAL A 29 16.23 -0.36 -6.12
N TRP A 30 15.83 0.90 -6.14
CA TRP A 30 15.77 1.67 -7.36
C TRP A 30 17.19 2.05 -7.80
N THR A 31 17.55 1.70 -9.02
CA THR A 31 18.82 2.03 -9.64
C THR A 31 18.61 2.46 -11.08
N GLU A 32 19.54 3.21 -11.66
CA GLU A 32 19.51 3.59 -13.06
C GLU A 32 19.48 2.41 -14.03
N ARG A 33 19.87 1.22 -13.58
CA ARG A 33 19.78 -0.01 -14.37
C ARG A 33 18.34 -0.40 -14.72
N PHE A 34 17.38 -0.03 -13.89
CA PHE A 34 15.98 -0.26 -14.23
C PHE A 34 15.55 0.54 -15.45
N GLU A 35 15.91 1.83 -15.51
CA GLU A 35 15.55 2.71 -16.61
C GLU A 35 16.32 2.41 -17.90
N ASN A 36 17.59 2.05 -17.77
CA ASN A 36 18.46 1.84 -18.93
C ASN A 36 18.42 0.42 -19.49
N GLU A 37 18.25 -0.59 -18.63
CA GLU A 37 18.41 -2.00 -18.97
C GLU A 37 17.18 -2.85 -18.66
N GLY A 38 16.16 -2.29 -18.01
CA GLY A 38 15.02 -3.07 -17.50
C GLY A 38 15.43 -4.06 -16.40
N CYS A 39 16.48 -3.76 -15.65
CA CYS A 39 16.99 -4.60 -14.57
C CYS A 39 16.57 -4.03 -13.21
N LEU A 40 15.62 -4.68 -12.55
CA LEU A 40 15.21 -4.34 -11.20
C LEU A 40 16.12 -5.03 -10.19
N GLN A 41 16.71 -4.26 -9.30
CA GLN A 41 17.54 -4.79 -8.22
C GLN A 41 16.75 -4.92 -6.92
N TYR A 42 17.06 -5.92 -6.13
CA TYR A 42 16.48 -6.13 -4.82
C TYR A 42 17.50 -6.73 -3.85
N ARG A 43 17.26 -6.57 -2.56
CA ARG A 43 18.05 -7.19 -1.50
C ARG A 43 17.17 -7.85 -0.46
N SER A 44 17.71 -8.82 0.26
CA SER A 44 17.05 -9.38 1.42
C SER A 44 17.00 -8.34 2.56
N VAL A 45 15.88 -8.26 3.28
CA VAL A 45 15.76 -7.43 4.50
C VAL A 45 16.73 -7.87 5.60
N PHE A 46 17.25 -9.09 5.53
CA PHE A 46 18.24 -9.64 6.47
C PHE A 46 19.70 -9.33 6.08
N GLY A 47 19.90 -8.59 5.00
CA GLY A 47 21.22 -8.23 4.48
C GLY A 47 21.66 -9.13 3.33
N GLY A 48 22.88 -8.89 2.84
CA GLY A 48 23.45 -9.63 1.72
C GLY A 48 23.59 -8.77 0.45
N PRO A 49 24.08 -9.35 -0.64
CA PRO A 49 24.31 -8.64 -1.90
C PRO A 49 22.98 -8.31 -2.60
N LEU A 50 23.05 -7.32 -3.48
CA LEU A 50 21.96 -7.04 -4.42
C LEU A 50 21.80 -8.23 -5.38
N GLN A 51 20.56 -8.52 -5.69
CA GLN A 51 20.16 -9.52 -6.68
C GLN A 51 19.39 -8.83 -7.80
N ASP A 52 19.49 -9.38 -8.99
CA ASP A 52 18.93 -8.78 -10.19
C ASP A 52 17.70 -9.57 -10.68
N ILE A 53 16.71 -8.84 -11.17
CA ILE A 53 15.61 -9.36 -11.98
C ILE A 53 15.72 -8.69 -13.33
N GLU A 54 16.07 -9.45 -14.35
CA GLU A 54 16.26 -8.95 -15.70
C GLU A 54 14.94 -8.94 -16.50
N ASN A 55 14.93 -8.18 -17.59
CA ASN A 55 13.80 -8.08 -18.51
C ASN A 55 12.49 -7.62 -17.86
N VAL A 56 12.58 -6.70 -16.90
CA VAL A 56 11.41 -6.10 -16.26
C VAL A 56 10.91 -4.97 -17.15
N ALA A 57 9.75 -5.17 -17.76
CA ALA A 57 9.12 -4.17 -18.61
C ALA A 57 8.31 -3.14 -17.82
N PHE A 58 7.81 -3.52 -16.64
CA PHE A 58 6.95 -2.65 -15.83
C PHE A 58 7.10 -2.98 -14.33
N PHE A 59 7.10 -1.95 -13.52
CA PHE A 59 7.11 -2.06 -12.05
C PHE A 59 5.92 -1.31 -11.47
N ALA A 60 5.11 -2.01 -10.68
CA ALA A 60 4.02 -1.43 -9.92
C ALA A 60 4.23 -1.70 -8.42
N TYR A 61 3.86 -0.74 -7.59
CA TYR A 61 4.00 -0.87 -6.15
C TYR A 61 2.70 -0.56 -5.42
N ALA A 62 2.51 -1.20 -4.27
CA ALA A 62 1.49 -0.87 -3.31
C ALA A 62 2.18 -0.62 -1.97
N SER A 63 2.34 0.64 -1.61
CA SER A 63 2.93 1.05 -0.33
C SER A 63 1.85 1.21 0.74
N PRO A 64 2.23 1.22 2.03
CA PRO A 64 1.32 1.64 3.08
C PRO A 64 0.75 3.03 2.77
N ARG A 65 -0.57 3.15 2.85
CA ARG A 65 -1.26 4.42 2.60
C ARG A 65 -1.02 5.37 3.76
N ARG A 66 -0.74 6.63 3.45
CA ARG A 66 -0.63 7.72 4.43
C ARG A 66 -1.93 8.51 4.43
N PRO A 67 -2.46 8.88 5.60
CA PRO A 67 -3.57 9.82 5.66
C PRO A 67 -3.24 11.13 4.94
N CYS A 68 -4.17 11.63 4.13
CA CYS A 68 -4.07 12.94 3.50
C CYS A 68 -4.93 13.92 4.30
N ASP A 69 -4.37 14.48 5.35
CA ASP A 69 -5.04 15.36 6.31
C ASP A 69 -4.48 16.80 6.33
N ASP A 70 -3.81 17.20 5.26
CA ASP A 70 -3.12 18.50 5.14
C ASP A 70 -4.03 19.70 5.37
N LEU A 71 -5.32 19.57 5.06
CA LEU A 71 -6.32 20.63 5.27
C LEU A 71 -6.80 20.75 6.73
N ARG A 72 -6.52 19.77 7.58
CA ARG A 72 -7.02 19.74 8.96
C ARG A 72 -6.61 20.98 9.74
N LEU A 73 -5.32 21.23 9.82
CA LEU A 73 -4.78 22.34 10.61
C LEU A 73 -5.18 23.72 10.07
N PRO A 74 -5.11 23.99 8.74
CA PRO A 74 -5.59 25.26 8.18
C PRO A 74 -7.07 25.52 8.44
N LEU A 75 -7.93 24.52 8.32
CA LEU A 75 -9.37 24.66 8.56
C LEU A 75 -9.67 24.90 10.04
N GLN A 76 -9.00 24.20 10.95
CA GLN A 76 -9.12 24.45 12.39
C GLN A 76 -8.64 25.85 12.78
N ALA A 77 -7.55 26.32 12.18
CA ALA A 77 -7.06 27.70 12.39
C ALA A 77 -8.05 28.76 11.88
N ALA A 78 -8.83 28.45 10.84
CA ALA A 78 -9.91 29.30 10.35
C ALA A 78 -11.19 29.22 11.22
N GLY A 79 -11.17 28.50 12.34
CA GLY A 79 -12.31 28.38 13.26
C GLY A 79 -13.40 27.42 12.78
N LEU A 80 -13.12 26.59 11.77
CA LEU A 80 -14.07 25.61 11.27
C LEU A 80 -13.98 24.29 12.04
N PRO A 81 -15.13 23.67 12.40
CA PRO A 81 -15.12 22.33 12.97
C PRO A 81 -14.68 21.32 11.90
N VAL A 82 -13.73 20.46 12.23
CA VAL A 82 -13.18 19.46 11.28
C VAL A 82 -13.27 18.09 11.89
N THR A 83 -13.94 17.17 11.20
CA THR A 83 -13.99 15.75 11.52
C THR A 83 -13.28 14.96 10.45
N LEU A 84 -12.26 14.17 10.82
CA LEU A 84 -11.59 13.27 9.91
C LEU A 84 -12.34 11.94 9.82
N VAL A 85 -12.56 11.46 8.59
CA VAL A 85 -13.24 10.18 8.31
C VAL A 85 -12.48 9.38 7.25
N GLY A 86 -12.62 8.06 7.28
CA GLY A 86 -12.03 7.19 6.29
C GLY A 86 -10.51 7.27 6.24
N ASP A 87 -9.95 7.23 5.04
CA ASP A 87 -8.49 7.19 4.83
C ASP A 87 -7.77 8.48 5.28
N CYS A 88 -8.47 9.62 5.39
CA CYS A 88 -7.91 10.83 5.99
C CYS A 88 -7.63 10.68 7.48
N LYS A 89 -8.35 9.80 8.17
CA LYS A 89 -8.15 9.48 9.59
C LYS A 89 -7.14 8.35 9.76
N ILE A 90 -7.45 7.21 9.20
CA ILE A 90 -6.59 6.01 9.16
C ILE A 90 -6.98 5.19 7.93
N ALA A 91 -6.02 4.92 7.06
CA ALA A 91 -6.25 4.09 5.88
C ALA A 91 -6.60 2.65 6.26
N ARG A 92 -7.83 2.23 5.93
CA ARG A 92 -8.37 0.90 6.19
C ARG A 92 -9.10 0.37 4.95
N ASP A 93 -10.37 0.09 5.07
CA ASP A 93 -11.24 -0.42 4.01
C ASP A 93 -12.43 0.50 3.73
N ALA A 94 -13.16 0.20 2.67
CA ALA A 94 -14.31 0.99 2.27
C ALA A 94 -15.44 0.94 3.30
N LEU A 95 -15.59 -0.17 4.02
CA LEU A 95 -16.62 -0.31 5.05
C LEU A 95 -16.37 0.65 6.20
N ALA A 96 -15.13 0.75 6.68
CA ALA A 96 -14.76 1.70 7.72
C ALA A 96 -14.98 3.14 7.28
N ALA A 97 -14.60 3.48 6.03
CA ALA A 97 -14.77 4.83 5.49
C ALA A 97 -16.25 5.24 5.39
N THR A 98 -17.11 4.34 4.90
CA THR A 98 -18.55 4.61 4.78
C THR A 98 -19.25 4.70 6.13
N SER A 99 -18.88 3.84 7.09
CA SER A 99 -19.43 3.87 8.46
C SER A 99 -19.07 5.17 9.17
N GLU A 100 -17.79 5.55 9.15
CA GLU A 100 -17.33 6.80 9.77
C GLU A 100 -17.95 8.04 9.11
N GLY A 101 -18.11 8.03 7.77
CA GLY A 101 -18.78 9.12 7.05
C GLY A 101 -20.26 9.24 7.44
N HIS A 102 -20.94 8.11 7.59
CA HIS A 102 -22.33 8.09 8.05
C HIS A 102 -22.46 8.64 9.48
N GLU A 103 -21.65 8.14 10.42
CA GLU A 103 -21.63 8.62 11.81
C GLU A 103 -21.35 10.11 11.92
N ALA A 104 -20.35 10.61 11.16
CA ALA A 104 -20.03 12.02 11.14
C ALA A 104 -21.18 12.87 10.57
N GLY A 105 -21.85 12.40 9.51
CA GLY A 105 -23.02 13.07 8.92
C GLY A 105 -24.21 13.09 9.83
N MET A 106 -24.43 12.06 10.65
CA MET A 106 -25.52 12.02 11.65
C MET A 106 -25.24 12.90 12.86
N ALA A 107 -23.98 13.22 13.14
CA ALA A 107 -23.56 14.06 14.26
C ALA A 107 -23.46 15.55 13.90
N ALA A 108 -23.52 15.88 12.63
CA ALA A 108 -23.50 17.24 12.12
C ALA A 108 -24.88 17.89 12.24
#